data_98e1c5acbb38de7456eb3b65cfca561f
#
_entry.id   98e1c5acbb38de7456eb3b65cfca561f
#
_cell.length_a   1.000
_cell.length_b   1.000
_cell.length_c   1.000
_cell.angle_alpha   90.00
_cell.angle_beta   90.00
_cell.angle_gamma   90.00
#
_symmetry.space_group_name_H-M   'P 1'
#
loop_
_entity.id
_entity.type
_entity.pdbx_description
1 polymer ?
#
loop_
_entity_poly.entity_id
_entity_poly.type
_entity_poly.pdbx_seq_one_letter_code
_entity_poly.pdbx_strand_id
1 'polypeptide(L)'
;AQGHLRWDDYLEQGPVAALETIKAITKAKEINALGFCVGGTILTSALAVLKARGDTSVKSLTLLTTLLDFSDTGEIGLFIDEQAVSLREQSIGQGGLLPARDLQNTFSFLRANDLVWNYVQNNYLKGQKPQAFDLLYWNSDSTNLPGPFAAWYMRNMYLNNSLRVPGKLEMCGVKVDLS
;
A
#
# COMPACT_ATOMS: atom_id res chain seq x y z
N ALA A 1 12.62 8.19 -11.90
CA ALA A 1 13.69 7.20 -11.96
C ALA A 1 13.30 5.81 -11.40
N GLN A 2 12.24 5.69 -10.59
CA GLN A 2 11.85 4.44 -9.91
C GLN A 2 10.62 3.74 -10.52
N GLY A 3 10.16 4.18 -11.70
CA GLY A 3 8.94 3.66 -12.33
C GLY A 3 8.97 2.20 -12.78
N HIS A 4 10.07 1.50 -12.57
CA HIS A 4 10.25 0.07 -12.89
C HIS A 4 10.16 -0.84 -11.65
N LEU A 5 10.09 -0.28 -10.45
CA LEU A 5 10.07 -1.06 -9.21
C LEU A 5 8.80 -1.90 -9.11
N ARG A 6 8.96 -3.13 -8.64
CA ARG A 6 7.93 -4.14 -8.46
C ARG A 6 7.60 -4.35 -6.99
N TRP A 7 6.63 -5.21 -6.71
CA TRP A 7 6.27 -5.59 -5.35
C TRP A 7 7.47 -6.18 -4.59
N ASP A 8 8.21 -7.09 -5.22
CA ASP A 8 9.38 -7.73 -4.64
C ASP A 8 10.49 -6.74 -4.27
N ASP A 9 10.70 -5.71 -5.11
CA ASP A 9 11.69 -4.65 -4.81
C ASP A 9 11.30 -3.87 -3.55
N TYR A 10 10.00 -3.62 -3.35
CA TYR A 10 9.50 -2.99 -2.14
C TYR A 10 9.70 -3.85 -0.90
N LEU A 11 9.52 -5.18 -1.00
CA LEU A 11 9.79 -6.09 0.11
C LEU A 11 11.28 -6.11 0.47
N GLU A 12 12.14 -6.31 -0.52
CA GLU A 12 13.59 -6.46 -0.29
C GLU A 12 14.26 -5.15 0.15
N GLN A 13 14.00 -4.06 -0.57
CA GLN A 13 14.65 -2.76 -0.32
C GLN A 13 13.98 -1.98 0.82
N GLY A 14 12.77 -2.35 1.21
CA GLY A 14 12.00 -1.77 2.31
C GLY A 14 12.16 -2.58 3.61
N PRO A 15 11.13 -3.33 4.01
CA PRO A 15 11.11 -3.98 5.33
C PRO A 15 12.24 -4.98 5.55
N VAL A 16 12.65 -5.76 4.54
CA VAL A 16 13.76 -6.72 4.71
C VAL A 16 15.06 -5.98 5.03
N ALA A 17 15.44 -5.02 4.20
CA ALA A 17 16.64 -4.22 4.42
C ALA A 17 16.60 -3.43 5.74
N ALA A 18 15.42 -2.91 6.12
CA ALA A 18 15.23 -2.21 7.39
C ALA A 18 15.45 -3.13 8.59
N LEU A 19 14.87 -4.33 8.57
CA LEU A 19 15.04 -5.32 9.65
C LEU A 19 16.50 -5.77 9.79
N GLU A 20 17.20 -6.01 8.69
CA GLU A 20 18.63 -6.35 8.69
C GLU A 20 19.46 -5.20 9.28
N THR A 21 19.17 -3.96 8.87
CA THR A 21 19.87 -2.77 9.37
C THR A 21 19.63 -2.59 10.88
N ILE A 22 18.39 -2.75 11.35
CA ILE A 22 18.04 -2.66 12.77
C ILE A 22 18.83 -3.72 13.56
N LYS A 23 18.83 -4.98 13.10
CA LYS A 23 19.62 -6.06 13.73
C LYS A 23 21.12 -5.72 13.77
N ALA A 24 21.64 -5.18 12.68
CA ALA A 24 23.06 -4.79 12.61
C ALA A 24 23.43 -3.69 13.60
N ILE A 25 22.57 -2.69 13.78
CA ILE A 25 22.79 -1.55 14.69
C ILE A 25 22.59 -1.96 16.16
N THR A 26 21.43 -2.56 16.46
CA THR A 26 21.01 -2.80 17.85
C THR A 26 21.59 -4.06 18.44
N LYS A 27 22.05 -5.01 17.62
CA LYS A 27 22.42 -6.39 17.99
C LYS A 27 21.27 -7.17 18.64
N ALA A 28 20.04 -6.69 18.47
CA ALA A 28 18.84 -7.37 18.99
C ALA A 28 18.62 -8.70 18.25
N LYS A 29 18.31 -9.73 19.02
CA LYS A 29 17.95 -11.05 18.48
C LYS A 29 16.48 -11.10 18.06
N GLU A 30 15.63 -10.33 18.71
CA GLU A 30 14.19 -10.25 18.48
C GLU A 30 13.78 -8.80 18.27
N ILE A 31 12.86 -8.59 17.33
CA ILE A 31 12.32 -7.27 16.94
C ILE A 31 10.80 -7.32 17.04
N ASN A 32 10.20 -6.23 17.53
CA ASN A 32 8.76 -6.01 17.42
C ASN A 32 8.52 -5.07 16.24
N ALA A 33 7.56 -5.41 15.39
CA ALA A 33 7.25 -4.67 14.19
C ALA A 33 5.82 -4.11 14.23
N LEU A 34 5.62 -2.95 13.62
CA LEU A 34 4.33 -2.33 13.44
C LEU A 34 4.13 -1.91 11.99
N GLY A 35 3.00 -2.30 11.41
CA GLY A 35 2.60 -1.91 10.06
C GLY A 35 1.29 -1.11 10.08
N PHE A 36 1.25 -0.04 9.28
CA PHE A 36 0.08 0.82 9.14
C PHE A 36 -0.41 0.82 7.69
N CYS A 37 -1.72 0.63 7.46
CA CYS A 37 -2.33 0.61 6.13
C CYS A 37 -1.61 -0.37 5.16
N VAL A 38 -1.31 0.07 3.93
CA VAL A 38 -0.53 -0.70 2.94
C VAL A 38 0.85 -1.09 3.47
N GLY A 39 1.44 -0.30 4.37
CA GLY A 39 2.69 -0.64 5.05
C GLY A 39 2.57 -1.92 5.86
N GLY A 40 1.41 -2.19 6.47
CA GLY A 40 1.14 -3.46 7.15
C GLY A 40 1.04 -4.63 6.18
N THR A 41 0.40 -4.46 5.03
CA THR A 41 0.33 -5.48 3.97
C THR A 41 1.73 -5.82 3.43
N ILE A 42 2.54 -4.80 3.14
CA ILE A 42 3.93 -4.94 2.68
C ILE A 42 4.78 -5.64 3.76
N LEU A 43 4.69 -5.19 5.00
CA LEU A 43 5.45 -5.77 6.11
C LEU A 43 5.07 -7.23 6.34
N THR A 44 3.78 -7.56 6.39
CA THR A 44 3.32 -8.95 6.56
C THR A 44 3.80 -9.85 5.42
N SER A 45 3.74 -9.35 4.16
CA SER A 45 4.27 -10.07 3.00
C SER A 45 5.78 -10.33 3.14
N ALA A 46 6.55 -9.33 3.56
CA ALA A 46 7.98 -9.48 3.80
C ALA A 46 8.29 -10.47 4.93
N LEU A 47 7.51 -10.46 6.02
CA LEU A 47 7.68 -11.42 7.11
C LEU A 47 7.36 -12.85 6.67
N ALA A 48 6.36 -13.06 5.82
CA ALA A 48 6.08 -14.37 5.25
C ALA A 48 7.24 -14.87 4.36
N VAL A 49 7.85 -13.97 3.56
CA VAL A 49 9.06 -14.28 2.79
C VAL A 49 10.23 -14.64 3.72
N LEU A 50 10.48 -13.84 4.77
CA LEU A 50 11.54 -14.09 5.73
C LEU A 50 11.33 -15.42 6.48
N LYS A 51 10.09 -15.71 6.90
CA LYS A 51 9.73 -17.01 7.52
C LYS A 51 10.06 -18.17 6.58
N ALA A 52 9.70 -18.07 5.30
CA ALA A 52 10.01 -19.09 4.31
C ALA A 52 11.53 -19.26 4.08
N ARG A 53 12.31 -18.21 4.33
CA ARG A 53 13.79 -18.23 4.30
C ARG A 53 14.43 -18.66 5.63
N GLY A 54 13.62 -18.96 6.65
CA GLY A 54 14.08 -19.40 7.98
C GLY A 54 14.42 -18.27 8.94
N ASP A 55 14.11 -17.02 8.64
CA ASP A 55 14.27 -15.90 9.57
C ASP A 55 13.01 -15.73 10.43
N THR A 56 13.16 -15.86 11.74
CA THR A 56 12.11 -15.73 12.75
C THR A 56 12.43 -14.62 13.76
N SER A 57 13.23 -13.65 13.37
CA SER A 57 13.70 -12.57 14.25
C SER A 57 12.61 -11.58 14.65
N VAL A 58 11.49 -11.52 13.93
CA VAL A 58 10.35 -10.69 14.34
C VAL A 58 9.47 -11.46 15.31
N LYS A 59 9.43 -10.98 16.56
CA LYS A 59 8.73 -11.60 17.67
C LYS A 59 7.23 -11.30 17.69
N SER A 60 6.87 -10.09 17.37
CA SER A 60 5.48 -9.64 17.31
C SER A 60 5.25 -8.69 16.14
N LEU A 61 4.05 -8.75 15.60
CA LEU A 61 3.56 -7.87 14.53
C LEU A 61 2.28 -7.19 15.00
N THR A 62 2.30 -5.86 15.05
CA THR A 62 1.11 -5.05 15.28
C THR A 62 0.64 -4.45 13.97
N LEU A 63 -0.63 -4.61 13.63
CA LEU A 63 -1.22 -4.10 12.41
C LEU A 63 -2.31 -3.08 12.74
N LEU A 64 -2.22 -1.90 12.13
CA LEU A 64 -3.20 -0.83 12.25
C LEU A 64 -3.82 -0.55 10.88
N THR A 65 -5.16 -0.65 10.80
CA THR A 65 -5.91 -0.37 9.56
C THR A 65 -5.33 -1.07 8.32
N THR A 66 -4.91 -2.33 8.46
CA THR A 66 -4.22 -3.12 7.44
C THR A 66 -5.16 -4.16 6.84
N LEU A 67 -5.17 -4.29 5.51
CA LEU A 67 -5.86 -5.36 4.81
C LEU A 67 -4.90 -6.51 4.51
N LEU A 68 -5.27 -7.71 4.95
CA LEU A 68 -4.65 -9.00 4.57
C LEU A 68 -5.67 -9.90 3.85
N ASP A 69 -6.94 -9.67 4.07
CA ASP A 69 -8.06 -10.20 3.31
C ASP A 69 -8.78 -9.03 2.63
N PHE A 70 -8.87 -9.07 1.32
CA PHE A 70 -9.46 -8.04 0.45
C PHE A 70 -10.87 -8.42 -0.01
N SER A 71 -11.55 -9.31 0.69
CA SER A 71 -12.94 -9.70 0.37
C SER A 71 -13.93 -8.55 0.58
N ASP A 72 -13.65 -7.65 1.52
CA ASP A 72 -14.39 -6.41 1.73
C ASP A 72 -13.38 -5.24 1.81
N THR A 73 -13.30 -4.48 0.74
CA THR A 73 -12.42 -3.31 0.62
C THR A 73 -13.19 -2.00 0.75
N GLY A 74 -14.45 -2.07 1.16
CA GLY A 74 -15.34 -0.92 1.24
C GLY A 74 -15.54 -0.26 -0.14
N GLU A 75 -15.73 1.04 -0.14
CA GLU A 75 -16.02 1.81 -1.37
C GLU A 75 -14.89 1.78 -2.40
N ILE A 76 -13.64 1.49 -2.01
CA ILE A 76 -12.52 1.35 -2.95
C ILE A 76 -12.81 0.25 -3.96
N GLY A 77 -13.51 -0.81 -3.55
CA GLY A 77 -13.90 -1.91 -4.44
C GLY A 77 -14.70 -1.49 -5.67
N LEU A 78 -15.41 -0.35 -5.59
CA LEU A 78 -16.16 0.20 -6.74
C LEU A 78 -15.27 0.63 -7.91
N PHE A 79 -13.98 0.89 -7.65
CA PHE A 79 -13.00 1.30 -8.67
C PHE A 79 -12.10 0.15 -9.14
N ILE A 80 -12.34 -1.06 -8.62
CA ILE A 80 -11.52 -2.25 -8.88
C ILE A 80 -12.37 -3.30 -9.56
N ASP A 81 -12.28 -3.37 -10.88
CA ASP A 81 -12.84 -4.43 -11.70
C ASP A 81 -11.80 -4.95 -12.71
N GLU A 82 -12.14 -6.01 -13.41
CA GLU A 82 -11.24 -6.65 -14.40
C GLU A 82 -10.82 -5.65 -15.49
N GLN A 83 -11.74 -4.82 -15.95
CA GLN A 83 -11.45 -3.87 -17.03
C GLN A 83 -10.51 -2.76 -16.56
N ALA A 84 -10.79 -2.17 -15.38
CA ALA A 84 -9.99 -1.10 -14.81
C ALA A 84 -8.56 -1.59 -14.51
N VAL A 85 -8.42 -2.78 -13.92
CA VAL A 85 -7.11 -3.37 -13.61
C VAL A 85 -6.34 -3.69 -14.90
N SER A 86 -6.99 -4.30 -15.90
CA SER A 86 -6.34 -4.62 -17.18
C SER A 86 -5.86 -3.37 -17.92
N LEU A 87 -6.62 -2.29 -17.90
CA LEU A 87 -6.19 -1.01 -18.48
C LEU A 87 -4.97 -0.43 -17.75
N ARG A 88 -4.92 -0.53 -16.44
CA ARG A 88 -3.75 -0.10 -15.65
C ARG A 88 -2.53 -0.97 -15.95
N GLU A 89 -2.69 -2.28 -16.04
CA GLU A 89 -1.60 -3.21 -16.41
C GLU A 89 -1.03 -2.87 -17.79
N GLN A 90 -1.88 -2.59 -18.76
CA GLN A 90 -1.45 -2.21 -20.12
C GLN A 90 -0.72 -0.87 -20.14
N SER A 91 -1.19 0.11 -19.36
CA SER A 91 -0.66 1.48 -19.39
C SER A 91 0.62 1.66 -18.58
N ILE A 92 0.72 1.03 -17.41
CA ILE A 92 1.83 1.24 -16.46
C ILE A 92 2.45 -0.05 -15.91
N GLY A 93 1.89 -1.23 -16.23
CA GLY A 93 2.34 -2.52 -15.65
C GLY A 93 3.74 -2.94 -16.06
N GLN A 94 4.25 -2.47 -17.18
CA GLN A 94 5.61 -2.75 -17.67
C GLN A 94 6.62 -1.65 -17.31
N GLY A 95 6.16 -0.55 -16.72
CA GLY A 95 6.96 0.62 -16.35
C GLY A 95 6.11 1.89 -16.32
N GLY A 96 6.65 2.95 -15.76
CA GLY A 96 5.95 4.21 -15.60
C GLY A 96 5.47 4.44 -14.17
N LEU A 97 4.58 5.38 -13.99
CA LEU A 97 4.11 5.81 -12.68
C LEU A 97 2.58 5.84 -12.64
N LEU A 98 2.00 5.41 -11.53
CA LEU A 98 0.66 5.80 -11.13
C LEU A 98 0.77 7.20 -10.50
N PRO A 99 0.20 8.24 -11.11
CA PRO A 99 0.33 9.60 -10.59
C PRO A 99 -0.31 9.75 -9.21
N ALA A 100 0.35 10.48 -8.33
CA ALA A 100 -0.15 10.83 -7.01
C ALA A 100 -1.55 11.46 -7.06
N ARG A 101 -1.80 12.30 -8.07
CA ARG A 101 -3.10 12.94 -8.26
C ARG A 101 -4.25 11.96 -8.52
N ASP A 102 -4.00 10.83 -9.16
CA ASP A 102 -5.03 9.80 -9.39
C ASP A 102 -5.46 9.20 -8.05
N LEU A 103 -4.50 8.90 -7.16
CA LEU A 103 -4.78 8.42 -5.81
C LEU A 103 -5.51 9.48 -4.98
N GLN A 104 -5.05 10.73 -5.01
CA GLN A 104 -5.66 11.85 -4.29
C GLN A 104 -7.11 12.05 -4.73
N ASN A 105 -7.40 12.01 -6.02
CA ASN A 105 -8.76 12.12 -6.54
C ASN A 105 -9.64 10.97 -6.04
N THR A 106 -9.14 9.73 -6.10
CA THR A 106 -9.86 8.55 -5.60
C THR A 106 -10.22 8.72 -4.12
N PHE A 107 -9.26 9.07 -3.26
CA PHE A 107 -9.52 9.30 -1.83
C PHE A 107 -10.46 10.50 -1.58
N SER A 108 -10.37 11.54 -2.39
CA SER A 108 -11.29 12.69 -2.29
C SER A 108 -12.72 12.30 -2.64
N PHE A 109 -12.93 11.44 -3.63
CA PHE A 109 -14.26 10.94 -3.99
C PHE A 109 -14.84 10.00 -2.91
N LEU A 110 -14.02 9.18 -2.27
CA LEU A 110 -14.47 8.32 -1.15
C LEU A 110 -14.97 9.14 0.06
N ARG A 111 -14.48 10.35 0.24
CA ARG A 111 -14.88 11.27 1.31
C ARG A 111 -15.32 12.63 0.75
N ALA A 112 -16.14 12.62 -0.29
CA ALA A 112 -16.53 13.82 -1.00
C ALA A 112 -17.18 14.88 -0.10
N ASN A 113 -17.97 14.48 0.90
CA ASN A 113 -18.59 15.43 1.82
C ASN A 113 -17.57 16.21 2.66
N ASP A 114 -16.50 15.56 3.07
CA ASP A 114 -15.46 16.19 3.89
C ASP A 114 -14.43 16.94 3.04
N LEU A 115 -14.03 16.34 1.93
CA LEU A 115 -12.86 16.80 1.15
C LEU A 115 -13.20 17.62 -0.09
N VAL A 116 -14.46 17.63 -0.51
CA VAL A 116 -14.94 18.41 -1.68
C VAL A 116 -16.08 19.34 -1.29
N TRP A 117 -17.23 18.79 -0.91
CA TRP A 117 -18.45 19.57 -0.70
C TRP A 117 -18.37 20.52 0.50
N ASN A 118 -17.63 20.17 1.54
CA ASN A 118 -17.38 21.06 2.67
C ASN A 118 -16.68 22.36 2.22
N TYR A 119 -15.68 22.27 1.32
CA TYR A 119 -15.00 23.45 0.78
C TYR A 119 -15.89 24.24 -0.18
N VAL A 120 -16.67 23.57 -1.03
CA VAL A 120 -17.65 24.22 -1.88
C VAL A 120 -18.63 25.02 -1.04
N GLN A 121 -19.20 24.42 -0.01
CA GLN A 121 -20.21 25.07 0.86
C GLN A 121 -19.62 26.23 1.66
N ASN A 122 -18.52 26.01 2.37
CA ASN A 122 -18.00 27.01 3.31
C ASN A 122 -17.15 28.08 2.62
N ASN A 123 -16.26 27.68 1.70
CA ASN A 123 -15.33 28.63 1.10
C ASN A 123 -15.94 29.32 -0.13
N TYR A 124 -16.52 28.56 -1.07
CA TYR A 124 -17.08 29.13 -2.28
C TYR A 124 -18.45 29.80 -2.04
N LEU A 125 -19.43 29.10 -1.47
CA LEU A 125 -20.79 29.62 -1.29
C LEU A 125 -20.92 30.62 -0.16
N LYS A 126 -20.24 30.39 0.97
CA LYS A 126 -20.32 31.28 2.16
C LYS A 126 -19.19 32.30 2.23
N GLY A 127 -18.19 32.25 1.35
CA GLY A 127 -17.06 33.16 1.33
C GLY A 127 -16.15 33.10 2.57
N GLN A 128 -16.20 32.00 3.34
CA GLN A 128 -15.36 31.82 4.51
C GLN A 128 -13.93 31.48 4.10
N LYS A 129 -12.93 31.96 4.84
CA LYS A 129 -11.55 31.56 4.61
C LYS A 129 -11.35 30.09 4.96
N PRO A 130 -10.55 29.32 4.18
CA PRO A 130 -10.17 27.98 4.55
C PRO A 130 -9.53 27.96 5.93
N GLN A 131 -9.89 26.98 6.75
CA GLN A 131 -9.28 26.80 8.06
C GLN A 131 -7.83 26.35 7.87
N ALA A 132 -6.89 27.04 8.52
CA ALA A 132 -5.50 26.62 8.52
C ALA A 132 -5.36 25.31 9.31
N PHE A 133 -4.86 24.28 8.67
CA PHE A 133 -4.66 22.96 9.26
C PHE A 133 -3.42 22.31 8.66
N ASP A 134 -2.39 22.12 9.43
CA ASP A 134 -1.07 21.67 8.97
C ASP A 134 -1.12 20.34 8.22
N LEU A 135 -1.98 19.42 8.67
CA LEU A 135 -2.15 18.12 8.01
C LEU A 135 -2.73 18.21 6.59
N LEU A 136 -3.40 19.30 6.22
CA LEU A 136 -3.89 19.49 4.83
C LEU A 136 -2.72 19.61 3.85
N TYR A 137 -1.66 20.30 4.24
CA TYR A 137 -0.46 20.41 3.43
C TYR A 137 0.23 19.04 3.27
N TRP A 138 0.43 18.33 4.37
CA TRP A 138 0.99 16.97 4.35
C TRP A 138 0.14 16.00 3.51
N ASN A 139 -1.18 16.04 3.65
CA ASN A 139 -2.09 15.18 2.88
C ASN A 139 -2.12 15.52 1.38
N SER A 140 -1.82 16.77 1.02
CA SER A 140 -1.75 17.19 -0.39
C SER A 140 -0.40 16.88 -1.05
N ASP A 141 0.65 16.61 -0.27
CA ASP A 141 1.98 16.23 -0.74
C ASP A 141 2.05 14.71 -1.00
N SER A 142 1.34 14.30 -2.03
CA SER A 142 1.21 12.88 -2.38
C SER A 142 2.38 12.37 -3.21
N THR A 143 2.63 11.06 -3.14
CA THR A 143 3.73 10.37 -3.82
C THR A 143 3.21 9.52 -4.97
N ASN A 144 3.90 9.58 -6.12
CA ASN A 144 3.64 8.66 -7.22
C ASN A 144 4.04 7.24 -6.84
N LEU A 145 3.31 6.25 -7.35
CA LEU A 145 3.68 4.84 -7.20
C LEU A 145 4.30 4.30 -8.50
N PRO A 146 5.30 3.41 -8.41
CA PRO A 146 5.76 2.66 -9.57
C PRO A 146 4.62 1.88 -10.22
N GLY A 147 4.51 1.94 -11.54
CA GLY A 147 3.43 1.31 -12.28
C GLY A 147 3.35 -0.19 -12.08
N PRO A 148 4.46 -0.94 -12.23
CA PRO A 148 4.45 -2.39 -12.00
C PRO A 148 4.04 -2.78 -10.58
N PHE A 149 4.49 -2.05 -9.56
CA PHE A 149 4.05 -2.25 -8.17
C PHE A 149 2.54 -2.04 -8.03
N ALA A 150 2.03 -0.91 -8.52
CA ALA A 150 0.62 -0.55 -8.39
C ALA A 150 -0.30 -1.52 -9.14
N ALA A 151 0.04 -1.87 -10.38
CA ALA A 151 -0.73 -2.80 -11.20
C ALA A 151 -0.77 -4.21 -10.56
N TRP A 152 0.36 -4.71 -10.09
CA TRP A 152 0.44 -5.99 -9.41
C TRP A 152 -0.38 -6.01 -8.11
N TYR A 153 -0.32 -4.94 -7.32
CA TYR A 153 -1.07 -4.79 -6.07
C TYR A 153 -2.58 -4.81 -6.33
N MET A 154 -3.06 -4.02 -7.32
CA MET A 154 -4.47 -4.02 -7.70
C MET A 154 -4.94 -5.39 -8.18
N ARG A 155 -4.17 -6.06 -9.02
CA ARG A 155 -4.51 -7.39 -9.57
C ARG A 155 -4.56 -8.45 -8.48
N ASN A 156 -3.48 -8.60 -7.73
CA ASN A 156 -3.30 -9.77 -6.87
C ASN A 156 -3.97 -9.62 -5.50
N MET A 157 -4.04 -8.40 -4.97
CA MET A 157 -4.64 -8.13 -3.66
C MET A 157 -6.12 -7.73 -3.83
N TYR A 158 -6.40 -6.59 -4.42
CA TYR A 158 -7.76 -6.05 -4.50
C TYR A 158 -8.69 -6.91 -5.36
N LEU A 159 -8.29 -7.27 -6.57
CA LEU A 159 -9.17 -7.98 -7.49
C LEU A 159 -9.26 -9.49 -7.17
N ASN A 160 -8.11 -10.14 -7.01
CA ASN A 160 -8.04 -11.59 -6.85
C ASN A 160 -8.03 -12.07 -5.40
N ASN A 161 -7.82 -11.16 -4.44
CA ASN A 161 -7.70 -11.48 -3.01
C ASN A 161 -6.76 -12.67 -2.76
N SER A 162 -5.63 -12.68 -3.45
CA SER A 162 -4.74 -13.84 -3.49
C SER A 162 -3.87 -13.99 -2.26
N LEU A 163 -3.64 -12.91 -1.49
CA LEU A 163 -2.74 -12.91 -0.34
C LEU A 163 -3.21 -13.87 0.76
N ARG A 164 -4.52 -13.97 0.98
CA ARG A 164 -5.11 -14.83 2.01
C ARG A 164 -5.02 -16.33 1.69
N VAL A 165 -4.68 -16.69 0.44
CA VAL A 165 -4.64 -18.09 0.01
C VAL A 165 -3.21 -18.61 0.09
N PRO A 166 -2.93 -19.56 1.00
CA PRO A 166 -1.58 -20.10 1.18
C PRO A 166 -0.95 -20.59 -0.11
N GLY A 167 0.27 -20.14 -0.39
CA GLY A 167 1.06 -20.56 -1.55
C GLY A 167 0.55 -20.09 -2.92
N LYS A 168 -0.51 -19.28 -2.98
CA LYS A 168 -1.04 -18.76 -4.24
C LYS A 168 -0.14 -17.69 -4.87
N LEU A 169 0.49 -16.86 -4.02
CA LEU A 169 1.44 -15.85 -4.45
C LEU A 169 2.87 -16.33 -4.24
N GLU A 170 3.70 -16.02 -5.21
CA GLU A 170 5.15 -16.11 -5.09
C GLU A 170 5.71 -14.69 -5.00
N MET A 171 6.53 -14.44 -3.97
CA MET A 171 7.18 -13.15 -3.72
C MET A 171 8.65 -13.41 -3.40
N CYS A 172 9.54 -12.64 -4.02
CA CYS A 172 10.99 -12.77 -3.81
C CYS A 172 11.49 -14.23 -3.97
N GLY A 173 10.89 -14.98 -4.90
CA GLY A 173 11.25 -16.35 -5.22
C GLY A 173 10.75 -17.43 -4.24
N VAL A 174 9.85 -17.09 -3.31
CA VAL A 174 9.25 -18.05 -2.37
C VAL A 174 7.72 -17.95 -2.38
N LYS A 175 7.06 -19.09 -2.15
CA LYS A 175 5.61 -19.13 -1.98
C LYS A 175 5.24 -18.57 -0.61
N VAL A 176 4.31 -17.62 -0.61
CA VAL A 176 3.88 -16.91 0.58
C VAL A 176 2.73 -17.64 1.26
N ASP A 177 2.85 -17.80 2.56
CA ASP A 177 1.84 -18.34 3.47
C ASP A 177 1.79 -17.48 4.73
N LEU A 178 0.61 -16.97 5.06
CA LEU A 178 0.39 -16.12 6.26
C LEU A 178 0.00 -16.92 7.51
N SER A 179 -0.16 -18.26 7.42
CA SER A 179 -0.51 -19.10 8.55
C SER A 179 0.63 -19.31 9.56
#